data_cdd24dd832d83c9c0885cdc4ab3ed8a5
#
_entry.id   cdd24dd832d83c9c0885cdc4ab3ed8a5
#
_cell.length_a   1.000
_cell.length_b   1.000
_cell.length_c   1.000
_cell.angle_alpha   90.00
_cell.angle_beta   90.00
_cell.angle_gamma   90.00
#
_symmetry.space_group_name_H-M   'P 1'
#
loop_
_entity.id
_entity.type
_entity.pdbx_description
1 polymer ?
#
loop_
_entity_poly.entity_id
_entity_poly.type
_entity_poly.pdbx_seq_one_letter_code
_entity_poly.pdbx_strand_id
1 'polypeptide(L)'
;MNTRTATIALALVAGSLLGSSTWAAPPFEVVDPMRGPTPVAEEANPPLISPIENKDIKRMRTYSMQPPTIPHKIDGYQIDKNYNRCLACHARVNTEETQAPPLSVTHYMDRDSNVLAEVSPRRYFCVQCHVPQAEAKPLVSNTYEDIDVILKRLTAPATGKK
;
A
#
# COMPACT_ATOMS: atom_id res chain seq x y z
N MET A 1 -77.02 -26.41 30.96
CA MET A 1 -75.74 -26.08 30.28
C MET A 1 -74.66 -26.23 31.32
N ASN A 2 -73.73 -27.19 31.13
CA ASN A 2 -72.73 -27.49 32.11
C ASN A 2 -71.60 -26.42 32.12
N THR A 3 -71.42 -25.84 33.30
CA THR A 3 -70.36 -24.82 33.56
C THR A 3 -68.95 -25.29 33.24
N ARG A 4 -68.70 -26.62 33.21
CA ARG A 4 -67.42 -27.22 32.87
C ARG A 4 -67.04 -27.13 31.39
N THR A 5 -68.04 -27.11 30.49
CA THR A 5 -67.81 -26.97 29.04
C THR A 5 -67.49 -25.53 28.63
N ALA A 6 -68.03 -24.54 29.34
CA ALA A 6 -67.76 -23.13 29.08
C ALA A 6 -66.32 -22.70 29.46
N THR A 7 -65.79 -23.30 30.57
CA THR A 7 -64.41 -23.00 31.03
C THR A 7 -63.33 -23.59 30.10
N ILE A 8 -63.54 -24.76 29.51
CA ILE A 8 -62.60 -25.41 28.57
C ILE A 8 -62.55 -24.63 27.24
N ALA A 9 -63.70 -24.13 26.74
CA ALA A 9 -63.77 -23.35 25.52
C ALA A 9 -63.04 -22.00 25.69
N LEU A 10 -63.13 -21.37 26.85
CA LEU A 10 -62.45 -20.06 27.11
C LEU A 10 -60.92 -20.27 27.23
N ALA A 11 -60.44 -21.35 27.80
CA ALA A 11 -58.99 -21.64 27.91
C ALA A 11 -58.34 -21.94 26.55
N LEU A 12 -59.06 -22.58 25.62
CA LEU A 12 -58.56 -22.82 24.26
C LEU A 12 -58.49 -21.57 23.38
N VAL A 13 -59.39 -20.59 23.57
CA VAL A 13 -59.32 -19.32 22.85
C VAL A 13 -58.23 -18.41 23.41
N ALA A 14 -57.96 -18.41 24.71
CA ALA A 14 -56.88 -17.66 25.32
C ALA A 14 -55.51 -18.21 24.94
N GLY A 15 -55.34 -19.52 24.75
CA GLY A 15 -54.07 -20.15 24.33
C GLY A 15 -53.66 -19.84 22.89
N SER A 16 -54.60 -19.56 22.00
CA SER A 16 -54.32 -19.24 20.56
C SER A 16 -53.88 -17.82 20.32
N LEU A 17 -54.06 -16.91 21.28
CA LEU A 17 -53.61 -15.48 21.16
C LEU A 17 -52.17 -15.25 21.59
N LEU A 18 -51.47 -16.23 22.18
CA LEU A 18 -50.09 -16.09 22.69
C LEU A 18 -49.00 -16.67 21.76
N GLY A 19 -49.39 -17.16 20.56
CA GLY A 19 -48.53 -17.98 19.72
C GLY A 19 -47.94 -17.34 18.46
N SER A 20 -48.00 -16.03 18.30
CA SER A 20 -47.49 -15.38 17.09
C SER A 20 -46.28 -14.48 17.40
N SER A 21 -45.27 -15.00 18.08
CA SER A 21 -43.96 -14.40 17.98
C SER A 21 -43.38 -14.71 16.60
N THR A 22 -43.65 -13.90 15.62
CA THR A 22 -42.93 -13.88 14.35
C THR A 22 -41.48 -13.52 14.69
N TRP A 23 -40.61 -14.51 14.72
CA TRP A 23 -39.21 -14.27 14.65
C TRP A 23 -38.94 -13.71 13.26
N ALA A 24 -38.97 -12.38 13.11
CA ALA A 24 -38.40 -11.73 11.97
C ALA A 24 -36.90 -12.07 12.00
N ALA A 25 -36.44 -12.85 11.05
CA ALA A 25 -35.01 -13.01 10.84
C ALA A 25 -34.41 -11.60 10.73
N PRO A 26 -33.23 -11.32 11.36
CA PRO A 26 -32.58 -10.06 11.18
C PRO A 26 -32.43 -9.80 9.68
N PRO A 27 -32.62 -8.55 9.21
CA PRO A 27 -32.46 -8.24 7.81
C PRO A 27 -31.06 -8.69 7.38
N PHE A 28 -30.99 -9.51 6.35
CA PHE A 28 -29.72 -9.94 5.75
C PHE A 28 -29.09 -8.68 5.14
N GLU A 29 -28.13 -8.09 5.84
CA GLU A 29 -27.39 -6.94 5.37
C GLU A 29 -26.36 -7.43 4.35
N VAL A 30 -26.67 -7.23 3.08
CA VAL A 30 -25.70 -7.47 2.00
C VAL A 30 -24.67 -6.35 2.03
N VAL A 31 -23.51 -6.64 2.60
CA VAL A 31 -22.37 -5.71 2.54
C VAL A 31 -21.63 -5.94 1.23
N ASP A 32 -21.72 -4.98 0.33
CA ASP A 32 -20.91 -4.97 -0.89
C ASP A 32 -19.45 -4.67 -0.51
N PRO A 33 -18.48 -5.55 -0.82
CA PRO A 33 -17.09 -5.34 -0.45
C PRO A 33 -16.46 -4.07 -1.09
N MET A 34 -17.04 -3.55 -2.18
CA MET A 34 -16.59 -2.33 -2.84
C MET A 34 -17.27 -1.07 -2.30
N ARG A 35 -18.49 -1.18 -1.80
CA ARG A 35 -19.26 -0.06 -1.26
C ARG A 35 -19.24 0.03 0.27
N GLY A 36 -18.89 -1.07 0.94
CA GLY A 36 -19.00 -1.19 2.39
C GLY A 36 -20.47 -1.16 2.86
N PRO A 37 -20.76 -0.55 4.02
CA PRO A 37 -22.11 -0.55 4.62
C PRO A 37 -23.09 0.45 3.98
N THR A 38 -22.72 1.16 2.92
CA THR A 38 -23.57 2.19 2.32
C THR A 38 -24.74 1.56 1.57
N PRO A 39 -26.01 1.89 1.89
CA PRO A 39 -27.17 1.40 1.18
C PRO A 39 -27.11 1.69 -0.33
N VAL A 40 -27.72 0.82 -1.15
CA VAL A 40 -27.71 0.97 -2.62
C VAL A 40 -28.37 2.30 -3.08
N ALA A 41 -29.35 2.80 -2.32
CA ALA A 41 -30.03 4.04 -2.61
C ALA A 41 -29.25 5.30 -2.25
N GLU A 42 -28.12 5.16 -1.56
CA GLU A 42 -27.27 6.28 -1.13
C GLU A 42 -25.95 6.27 -1.89
N GLU A 43 -25.36 7.45 -2.06
CA GLU A 43 -24.03 7.58 -2.65
C GLU A 43 -22.95 7.28 -1.60
N ALA A 44 -22.06 6.34 -1.89
CA ALA A 44 -20.98 6.00 -0.99
C ALA A 44 -19.95 7.14 -0.92
N ASN A 45 -19.46 7.43 0.28
CA ASN A 45 -18.31 8.32 0.42
C ASN A 45 -17.10 7.71 -0.26
N PRO A 46 -16.42 8.43 -1.16
CA PRO A 46 -15.23 7.92 -1.81
C PRO A 46 -14.14 7.66 -0.76
N PRO A 47 -13.33 6.60 -0.92
CA PRO A 47 -12.19 6.37 -0.04
C PRO A 47 -11.18 7.52 -0.17
N LEU A 48 -10.54 7.87 0.94
CA LEU A 48 -9.48 8.88 0.92
C LEU A 48 -8.31 8.40 0.08
N ILE A 49 -7.82 9.26 -0.81
CA ILE A 49 -6.60 9.01 -1.57
C ILE A 49 -5.43 9.10 -0.57
N SER A 50 -4.69 8.02 -0.43
CA SER A 50 -3.50 8.00 0.44
C SER A 50 -2.47 9.02 -0.02
N PRO A 51 -1.91 9.85 0.86
CA PRO A 51 -0.88 10.81 0.51
C PRO A 51 0.39 10.11 0.00
N ILE A 52 1.20 10.85 -0.75
CA ILE A 52 2.53 10.38 -1.17
C ILE A 52 3.45 10.36 0.06
N GLU A 53 4.21 9.28 0.20
CA GLU A 53 5.21 9.13 1.24
C GLU A 53 6.29 10.21 1.12
N ASN A 54 6.64 10.83 2.26
CA ASN A 54 7.63 11.90 2.34
C ASN A 54 8.45 11.78 3.63
N LYS A 55 9.16 10.66 3.77
CA LYS A 55 9.90 10.31 5.00
C LYS A 55 11.40 10.20 4.79
N ASP A 56 11.86 10.25 3.55
CA ASP A 56 13.27 10.05 3.14
C ASP A 56 13.87 8.71 3.63
N ILE A 57 13.02 7.72 3.88
CA ILE A 57 13.44 6.38 4.32
C ILE A 57 13.42 5.43 3.13
N LYS A 58 14.58 4.91 2.77
CA LYS A 58 14.72 3.92 1.71
C LYS A 58 13.91 2.66 2.03
N ARG A 59 12.98 2.30 1.14
CA ARG A 59 12.26 1.03 1.23
C ARG A 59 13.13 -0.14 0.77
N MET A 60 12.88 -1.30 1.35
CA MET A 60 13.46 -2.55 0.86
C MET A 60 12.86 -2.92 -0.50
N ARG A 61 13.65 -3.55 -1.35
CA ARG A 61 13.18 -4.10 -2.61
C ARG A 61 12.22 -5.25 -2.36
N THR A 62 11.36 -5.51 -3.34
CA THR A 62 10.44 -6.66 -3.38
C THR A 62 10.84 -7.70 -4.42
N TYR A 63 11.84 -7.38 -5.27
CA TYR A 63 12.48 -8.30 -6.21
C TYR A 63 13.87 -7.78 -6.60
N SER A 64 14.74 -8.64 -7.12
CA SER A 64 16.20 -8.41 -7.30
C SER A 64 16.55 -7.17 -8.16
N MET A 65 15.83 -6.95 -9.25
CA MET A 65 16.13 -5.87 -10.19
C MET A 65 15.25 -4.63 -10.01
N GLN A 66 14.52 -4.54 -8.91
CA GLN A 66 13.65 -3.40 -8.64
C GLN A 66 14.46 -2.11 -8.51
N PRO A 67 14.14 -1.07 -9.31
CA PRO A 67 14.65 0.26 -9.05
C PRO A 67 14.20 0.74 -7.66
N PRO A 68 15.06 1.37 -6.85
CA PRO A 68 14.64 1.95 -5.58
C PRO A 68 13.45 2.91 -5.78
N THR A 69 12.45 2.80 -4.91
CA THR A 69 11.31 3.74 -4.92
C THR A 69 11.75 5.10 -4.38
N ILE A 70 11.02 6.14 -4.76
CA ILE A 70 11.28 7.51 -4.28
C ILE A 70 10.59 7.69 -2.93
N PRO A 71 11.33 7.94 -1.82
CA PRO A 71 10.78 8.04 -0.48
C PRO A 71 10.34 9.47 -0.10
N HIS A 72 10.29 10.38 -1.05
CA HIS A 72 9.91 11.78 -0.86
C HIS A 72 8.99 12.26 -1.98
N LYS A 73 8.33 13.39 -1.76
CA LYS A 73 7.51 14.06 -2.76
C LYS A 73 8.38 14.62 -3.89
N ILE A 74 7.84 14.56 -5.10
CA ILE A 74 8.46 15.09 -6.31
C ILE A 74 7.54 16.06 -7.06
N ASP A 75 6.52 16.58 -6.37
CA ASP A 75 5.56 17.52 -6.95
C ASP A 75 6.29 18.75 -7.48
N GLY A 76 6.03 19.11 -8.73
CA GLY A 76 6.68 20.24 -9.40
C GLY A 76 8.15 20.00 -9.81
N TYR A 77 8.68 18.79 -9.71
CA TYR A 77 10.04 18.50 -10.18
C TYR A 77 10.07 18.52 -11.72
N GLN A 78 10.81 19.47 -12.27
CA GLN A 78 11.06 19.56 -13.70
C GLN A 78 12.03 18.46 -14.13
N ILE A 79 11.63 17.68 -15.14
CA ILE A 79 12.49 16.70 -15.82
C ILE A 79 12.18 16.81 -17.31
N ASP A 80 13.02 17.55 -18.02
CA ASP A 80 12.93 17.73 -19.48
C ASP A 80 14.33 17.77 -20.10
N LYS A 81 14.42 18.08 -21.40
CA LYS A 81 15.71 18.12 -22.12
C LYS A 81 16.69 19.17 -21.59
N ASN A 82 16.20 20.20 -20.91
CA ASN A 82 17.02 21.34 -20.46
C ASN A 82 17.43 21.21 -18.99
N TYR A 83 16.61 20.51 -18.20
CA TYR A 83 16.82 20.42 -16.75
C TYR A 83 16.28 19.13 -16.18
N ASN A 84 16.99 18.56 -15.21
CA ASN A 84 16.55 17.41 -14.45
C ASN A 84 16.76 17.68 -12.96
N ARG A 85 15.65 17.96 -12.25
CA ARG A 85 15.68 18.28 -10.83
C ARG A 85 16.27 17.16 -9.97
N CYS A 86 16.11 15.89 -10.36
CA CYS A 86 16.68 14.78 -9.61
C CYS A 86 18.21 14.83 -9.58
N LEU A 87 18.83 15.21 -10.70
CA LEU A 87 20.29 15.33 -10.80
C LEU A 87 20.85 16.47 -9.96
N ALA A 88 20.06 17.50 -9.66
CA ALA A 88 20.49 18.60 -8.79
C ALA A 88 20.89 18.11 -7.38
N CYS A 89 20.32 16.98 -6.93
CA CYS A 89 20.68 16.37 -5.65
C CYS A 89 21.45 15.03 -5.82
N HIS A 90 21.03 14.19 -6.79
CA HIS A 90 21.52 12.82 -6.91
C HIS A 90 22.72 12.64 -7.85
N ALA A 91 23.12 13.67 -8.62
CA ALA A 91 24.35 13.58 -9.38
C ALA A 91 25.55 13.47 -8.41
N ARG A 92 26.54 12.62 -8.73
CA ARG A 92 27.68 12.33 -7.85
C ARG A 92 28.36 13.57 -7.31
N VAL A 93 28.47 14.61 -8.15
CA VAL A 93 29.12 15.88 -7.78
C VAL A 93 28.37 16.67 -6.71
N ASN A 94 27.06 16.42 -6.54
CA ASN A 94 26.22 17.17 -5.62
C ASN A 94 25.90 16.39 -4.33
N THR A 95 26.20 15.09 -4.28
CA THR A 95 25.75 14.24 -3.17
C THR A 95 26.44 14.50 -1.85
N GLU A 96 27.65 15.05 -1.87
CA GLU A 96 28.36 15.44 -0.65
C GLU A 96 27.65 16.62 0.06
N GLU A 97 27.16 17.59 -0.70
CA GLU A 97 26.43 18.74 -0.18
C GLU A 97 24.98 18.38 0.16
N THR A 98 24.30 17.68 -0.74
CA THR A 98 22.86 17.40 -0.60
C THR A 98 22.54 16.21 0.29
N GLN A 99 23.52 15.37 0.59
CA GLN A 99 23.38 14.10 1.34
C GLN A 99 22.43 13.09 0.65
N ALA A 100 22.05 13.35 -0.60
CA ALA A 100 21.26 12.43 -1.40
C ALA A 100 22.10 11.22 -1.83
N PRO A 101 21.54 10.01 -1.89
CA PRO A 101 22.29 8.85 -2.38
C PRO A 101 22.72 9.05 -3.85
N PRO A 102 23.99 8.80 -4.20
CA PRO A 102 24.49 8.98 -5.55
C PRO A 102 23.88 7.97 -6.53
N LEU A 103 23.79 8.37 -7.79
CA LEU A 103 23.47 7.45 -8.87
C LEU A 103 24.50 6.32 -8.96
N SER A 104 24.04 5.09 -9.15
CA SER A 104 24.93 3.95 -9.40
C SER A 104 25.63 4.08 -10.76
N VAL A 105 26.78 3.43 -10.90
CA VAL A 105 27.54 3.44 -12.15
C VAL A 105 26.72 3.00 -13.37
N THR A 106 25.76 2.13 -13.19
CA THR A 106 24.87 1.63 -14.26
C THR A 106 24.04 2.72 -14.92
N HIS A 107 23.85 3.89 -14.27
CA HIS A 107 23.19 5.04 -14.88
C HIS A 107 24.08 5.81 -15.86
N TYR A 108 25.38 5.58 -15.78
CA TYR A 108 26.38 6.19 -16.68
C TYR A 108 26.83 5.24 -17.78
N MET A 109 26.21 4.07 -17.93
CA MET A 109 26.60 3.07 -18.93
C MET A 109 25.69 3.14 -20.16
N ASP A 110 26.31 3.03 -21.32
CA ASP A 110 25.61 2.85 -22.60
C ASP A 110 25.14 1.39 -22.77
N ARG A 111 24.65 1.04 -23.99
CA ARG A 111 24.19 -0.32 -24.28
C ARG A 111 25.33 -1.33 -24.44
N ASP A 112 26.52 -0.85 -24.76
CA ASP A 112 27.72 -1.65 -24.96
C ASP A 112 28.54 -1.77 -23.67
N SER A 113 27.95 -1.31 -22.56
CA SER A 113 28.55 -1.31 -21.21
C SER A 113 29.74 -0.36 -21.04
N ASN A 114 29.96 0.60 -21.95
CA ASN A 114 30.96 1.64 -21.74
C ASN A 114 30.45 2.65 -20.72
N VAL A 115 31.35 3.11 -19.87
CA VAL A 115 31.05 4.17 -18.89
C VAL A 115 31.19 5.53 -19.54
N LEU A 116 30.13 6.32 -19.49
CA LEU A 116 30.06 7.67 -20.03
C LEU A 116 30.45 8.69 -18.95
N ALA A 117 30.86 9.89 -19.39
CA ALA A 117 31.11 11.00 -18.47
C ALA A 117 29.83 11.53 -17.83
N GLU A 118 28.71 11.48 -18.56
CA GLU A 118 27.39 11.97 -18.17
C GLU A 118 26.39 10.82 -18.02
N VAL A 119 25.26 11.11 -17.38
CA VAL A 119 24.16 10.14 -17.28
C VAL A 119 23.70 9.71 -18.67
N SER A 120 23.64 8.41 -18.88
CA SER A 120 23.21 7.83 -20.15
C SER A 120 21.82 8.36 -20.56
N PRO A 121 21.61 8.78 -21.81
CA PRO A 121 20.31 9.30 -22.28
C PRO A 121 19.14 8.40 -21.97
N ARG A 122 19.34 7.09 -21.99
CA ARG A 122 18.31 6.08 -21.65
C ARG A 122 17.96 6.01 -20.17
N ARG A 123 18.73 6.68 -19.30
CA ARG A 123 18.54 6.73 -17.85
C ARG A 123 18.21 8.15 -17.35
N TYR A 124 18.04 9.09 -18.27
CA TYR A 124 17.84 10.48 -17.93
C TYR A 124 16.47 10.77 -17.33
N PHE A 125 15.41 10.12 -17.80
CA PHE A 125 14.05 10.30 -17.30
C PHE A 125 13.79 9.38 -16.11
N CYS A 126 14.22 9.80 -14.94
CA CYS A 126 14.26 9.01 -13.71
C CYS A 126 12.92 8.37 -13.32
N VAL A 127 11.83 9.14 -13.47
CA VAL A 127 10.47 8.71 -13.08
C VAL A 127 9.87 7.60 -13.96
N GLN A 128 10.52 7.23 -15.06
CA GLN A 128 10.12 6.07 -15.86
C GLN A 128 10.45 4.74 -15.16
N CYS A 129 11.39 4.77 -14.21
CA CYS A 129 11.81 3.58 -13.45
C CYS A 129 11.65 3.78 -11.95
N HIS A 130 11.89 4.97 -11.43
CA HIS A 130 11.73 5.30 -10.02
C HIS A 130 10.39 6.00 -9.81
N VAL A 131 9.59 5.47 -8.89
CA VAL A 131 8.25 6.02 -8.63
C VAL A 131 8.07 6.32 -7.15
N PRO A 132 7.37 7.42 -6.82
CA PRO A 132 6.94 7.66 -5.45
C PRO A 132 5.94 6.61 -4.99
N GLN A 133 5.80 6.43 -3.70
CA GLN A 133 4.87 5.48 -3.10
C GLN A 133 3.80 6.21 -2.30
N ALA A 134 2.60 5.66 -2.29
CA ALA A 134 1.54 6.12 -1.40
C ALA A 134 1.74 5.56 0.02
N GLU A 135 1.33 6.31 1.04
CA GLU A 135 1.27 5.86 2.43
C GLU A 135 0.09 4.91 2.63
N ALA A 136 0.06 3.82 1.89
CA ALA A 136 -0.95 2.79 2.03
C ALA A 136 -0.39 1.59 2.79
N LYS A 137 -1.22 1.01 3.68
CA LYS A 137 -0.85 -0.24 4.35
C LYS A 137 -0.86 -1.38 3.32
N PRO A 138 0.26 -2.08 3.09
CA PRO A 138 0.27 -3.22 2.18
C PRO A 138 -0.60 -4.35 2.72
N LEU A 139 -1.28 -5.07 1.81
CA LEU A 139 -2.11 -6.23 2.16
C LEU A 139 -1.28 -7.41 2.64
N VAL A 140 -0.06 -7.55 2.12
CA VAL A 140 0.90 -8.58 2.50
C VAL A 140 2.25 -7.94 2.82
N SER A 141 3.00 -8.55 3.74
CA SER A 141 4.34 -8.11 4.07
C SER A 141 5.33 -8.48 2.97
N ASN A 142 6.38 -7.66 2.81
CA ASN A 142 7.50 -7.99 1.94
C ASN A 142 8.43 -8.98 2.64
N THR A 143 8.57 -10.16 2.03
CA THR A 143 9.47 -11.23 2.52
C THR A 143 10.74 -11.38 1.67
N TYR A 144 10.90 -10.53 0.64
CA TYR A 144 12.09 -10.57 -0.22
C TYR A 144 13.32 -10.07 0.54
N GLU A 145 14.40 -10.84 0.48
CA GLU A 145 15.72 -10.41 0.96
C GLU A 145 16.65 -10.23 -0.24
N ASP A 146 17.26 -9.05 -0.37
CA ASP A 146 18.26 -8.77 -1.38
C ASP A 146 19.54 -9.56 -1.08
N ILE A 147 20.23 -10.02 -2.14
CA ILE A 147 21.48 -10.78 -2.00
C ILE A 147 22.54 -10.04 -1.15
N ASP A 148 22.60 -8.72 -1.26
CA ASP A 148 23.52 -7.90 -0.49
C ASP A 148 23.20 -7.96 1.02
N VAL A 149 21.93 -8.07 1.39
CA VAL A 149 21.49 -8.22 2.79
C VAL A 149 21.89 -9.60 3.30
N ILE A 150 21.65 -10.63 2.48
CA ILE A 150 22.03 -12.01 2.81
C ILE A 150 23.54 -12.12 3.00
N LEU A 151 24.32 -11.59 2.07
CA LEU A 151 25.79 -11.60 2.14
C LEU A 151 26.30 -10.88 3.39
N LYS A 152 25.78 -9.68 3.68
CA LYS A 152 26.17 -8.95 4.92
C LYS A 152 25.88 -9.75 6.18
N ARG A 153 24.75 -10.46 6.22
CA ARG A 153 24.39 -11.32 7.36
C ARG A 153 25.33 -12.50 7.50
N LEU A 154 25.71 -13.12 6.38
CA LEU A 154 26.62 -14.28 6.38
C LEU A 154 28.08 -13.90 6.69
N THR A 155 28.50 -12.70 6.32
CA THR A 155 29.89 -12.21 6.53
C THR A 155 30.04 -11.39 7.81
N ALA A 156 28.94 -11.07 8.50
CA ALA A 156 29.03 -10.39 9.80
C ALA A 156 29.79 -11.26 10.80
N PRO A 157 30.77 -10.70 11.53
CA PRO A 157 31.47 -11.43 12.58
C PRO A 157 30.44 -11.91 13.60
N ALA A 158 30.53 -13.17 14.02
CA ALA A 158 29.68 -13.70 15.08
C ALA A 158 29.87 -12.83 16.33
N THR A 159 28.87 -12.00 16.62
CA THR A 159 28.85 -11.22 17.87
C THR A 159 28.72 -12.22 19.01
N GLY A 160 29.85 -12.61 19.57
CA GLY A 160 29.88 -13.43 20.77
C GLY A 160 29.10 -12.72 21.86
N LYS A 161 27.99 -13.34 22.28
CA LYS A 161 27.34 -12.96 23.55
C LYS A 161 28.40 -13.12 24.64
N LYS A 162 28.86 -12.01 25.21
CA LYS A 162 29.45 -11.99 26.56
C LYS A 162 28.36 -12.08 27.60
#